data_7ed62fd1bc8f55cc6ab8b6f0f756fd3f
#
_entry.id   7ed62fd1bc8f55cc6ab8b6f0f756fd3f
#
_cell.length_a   1.000
_cell.length_b   1.000
_cell.length_c   1.000
_cell.angle_alpha   90.00
_cell.angle_beta   90.00
_cell.angle_gamma   90.00
#
_symmetry.space_group_name_H-M   'P 1'
#
loop_
_entity.id
_entity.type
_entity.pdbx_description
1 polymer ?
#
loop_
_entity_poly.entity_id
_entity_poly.type
_entity_poly.pdbx_seq_one_letter_code
_entity_poly.pdbx_strand_id
1 'polypeptide(L)'
;PAAQAEEAAYKLVLLRHGESQWNLEKRFTGWSDVDLTDKGRAGAVKAGEIMKGAGVNFDEVHTSKLNRAIETAQLAQKGMSAQWLPLQKYWRLNERCYGDLEGKKREDVAKEVGDDQVKIWRRSFDVPPPPLAVTDARSPVKDPRYADLDPRIIPASESLKDVIARVGPYWTDQLRPAIKSGKTVLVVGHSTNLRALSAWIEPNLDPKALQKLEIKNTKPILYEFDKDMNVIGRKVLEPTTENKE
;
A
#
# COMPACT_ATOMS: atom_id res chain seq x y z
N PRO A 1 -19.32 -35.69 6.03
CA PRO A 1 -19.12 -35.03 4.76
C PRO A 1 -18.18 -33.86 5.02
N ALA A 2 -16.96 -33.89 4.41
CA ALA A 2 -16.06 -32.79 4.46
C ALA A 2 -16.73 -31.63 3.70
N ALA A 3 -16.82 -30.46 4.35
CA ALA A 3 -17.27 -29.25 3.67
C ALA A 3 -16.31 -29.02 2.49
N GLN A 4 -16.84 -29.03 1.26
CA GLN A 4 -16.05 -28.63 0.10
C GLN A 4 -15.59 -27.19 0.34
N ALA A 5 -14.27 -26.95 0.28
CA ALA A 5 -13.74 -25.60 0.34
C ALA A 5 -14.40 -24.79 -0.78
N GLU A 6 -15.01 -23.67 -0.41
CA GLU A 6 -15.67 -22.79 -1.38
C GLU A 6 -14.61 -22.26 -2.35
N GLU A 7 -14.82 -22.49 -3.66
CA GLU A 7 -13.87 -22.04 -4.67
C GLU A 7 -13.92 -20.50 -4.78
N ALA A 8 -12.76 -19.86 -4.82
CA ALA A 8 -12.69 -18.42 -4.90
C ALA A 8 -13.28 -17.89 -6.22
N ALA A 9 -14.30 -17.03 -6.11
CA ALA A 9 -14.91 -16.38 -7.26
C ALA A 9 -14.05 -15.23 -7.78
N TYR A 10 -13.37 -14.51 -6.88
CA TYR A 10 -12.56 -13.33 -7.22
C TYR A 10 -11.23 -13.31 -6.44
N LYS A 11 -10.24 -12.60 -6.99
CA LYS A 11 -8.90 -12.45 -6.40
C LYS A 11 -8.40 -11.02 -6.45
N LEU A 12 -7.69 -10.63 -5.39
CA LEU A 12 -6.97 -9.37 -5.28
C LEU A 12 -5.63 -9.63 -4.62
N VAL A 13 -4.56 -9.01 -5.12
CA VAL A 13 -3.26 -9.05 -4.45
C VAL A 13 -2.86 -7.65 -4.02
N LEU A 14 -2.43 -7.52 -2.77
CA LEU A 14 -1.79 -6.32 -2.24
C LEU A 14 -0.28 -6.53 -2.17
N LEU A 15 0.49 -5.56 -2.64
CA LEU A 15 1.94 -5.58 -2.62
C LEU A 15 2.48 -4.25 -2.10
N ARG A 16 3.20 -4.27 -0.98
CA ARG A 16 3.92 -3.10 -0.52
C ARG A 16 5.18 -2.89 -1.35
N HIS A 17 5.48 -1.63 -1.67
CA HIS A 17 6.70 -1.24 -2.39
C HIS A 17 7.97 -1.84 -1.78
N GLY A 18 9.03 -1.95 -2.58
CA GLY A 18 10.36 -2.40 -2.13
C GLY A 18 10.97 -1.47 -1.07
N GLU A 19 12.03 -1.94 -0.43
CA GLU A 19 12.78 -1.11 0.52
C GLU A 19 13.19 0.21 -0.16
N SER A 20 12.87 1.34 0.48
CA SER A 20 13.29 2.67 0.05
C SER A 20 14.49 3.15 0.86
N GLN A 21 15.19 4.17 0.36
CA GLN A 21 16.32 4.76 1.06
C GLN A 21 15.93 5.23 2.47
N TRP A 22 14.75 5.82 2.65
CA TRP A 22 14.30 6.28 3.96
C TRP A 22 13.74 5.18 4.85
N ASN A 23 13.32 4.03 4.30
CA ASN A 23 13.10 2.83 5.11
C ASN A 23 14.41 2.39 5.77
N LEU A 24 15.49 2.33 4.99
CA LEU A 24 16.83 1.98 5.47
C LEU A 24 17.34 2.97 6.53
N GLU A 25 17.15 4.27 6.29
CA GLU A 25 17.56 5.33 7.21
C GLU A 25 16.61 5.54 8.40
N LYS A 26 15.48 4.82 8.45
CA LYS A 26 14.43 4.94 9.48
C LYS A 26 13.86 6.36 9.60
N ARG A 27 13.63 7.03 8.46
CA ARG A 27 12.96 8.32 8.38
C ARG A 27 11.46 8.18 8.17
N PHE A 28 10.70 9.18 8.62
CA PHE A 28 9.31 9.34 8.20
C PHE A 28 9.25 9.73 6.73
N THR A 29 8.56 8.95 5.91
CA THR A 29 8.55 9.13 4.45
C THR A 29 7.29 9.85 3.97
N GLY A 30 6.11 9.29 4.23
CA GLY A 30 4.84 9.87 3.82
C GLY A 30 4.74 10.10 2.31
N TRP A 31 4.40 11.33 1.92
CA TRP A 31 4.28 11.76 0.53
C TRP A 31 5.58 12.25 -0.09
N SER A 32 6.66 12.32 0.68
CA SER A 32 7.99 12.59 0.13
C SER A 32 8.37 11.51 -0.88
N ASP A 33 8.93 11.92 -2.00
CA ASP A 33 9.28 11.02 -3.09
C ASP A 33 10.72 10.52 -2.95
N VAL A 34 10.87 9.29 -2.52
CA VAL A 34 12.14 8.66 -2.17
C VAL A 34 12.36 7.43 -3.02
N ASP A 35 13.59 7.26 -3.50
CA ASP A 35 13.96 6.13 -4.35
C ASP A 35 14.01 4.81 -3.59
N LEU A 36 13.82 3.73 -4.34
CA LEU A 36 14.10 2.37 -3.87
C LEU A 36 15.62 2.17 -3.70
N THR A 37 16.00 1.31 -2.76
CA THR A 37 17.35 0.74 -2.73
C THR A 37 17.48 -0.36 -3.79
N ASP A 38 18.72 -0.76 -4.13
CA ASP A 38 18.95 -1.89 -5.04
C ASP A 38 18.31 -3.18 -4.51
N LYS A 39 18.35 -3.40 -3.19
CA LYS A 39 17.63 -4.49 -2.53
C LYS A 39 16.11 -4.38 -2.74
N GLY A 40 15.56 -3.18 -2.63
CA GLY A 40 14.14 -2.92 -2.88
C GLY A 40 13.74 -3.22 -4.32
N ARG A 41 14.57 -2.86 -5.30
CA ARG A 41 14.35 -3.17 -6.72
C ARG A 41 14.40 -4.68 -7.00
N ALA A 42 15.42 -5.35 -6.47
CA ALA A 42 15.52 -6.82 -6.60
C ALA A 42 14.33 -7.54 -5.95
N GLY A 43 13.89 -7.08 -4.78
CA GLY A 43 12.72 -7.60 -4.10
C GLY A 43 11.42 -7.41 -4.89
N ALA A 44 11.28 -6.28 -5.60
CA ALA A 44 10.13 -6.02 -6.44
C ALA A 44 10.03 -6.97 -7.64
N VAL A 45 11.15 -7.24 -8.32
CA VAL A 45 11.23 -8.25 -9.38
C VAL A 45 10.86 -9.63 -8.83
N LYS A 46 11.46 -10.00 -7.69
CA LYS A 46 11.19 -11.29 -7.03
C LYS A 46 9.73 -11.45 -6.63
N ALA A 47 9.08 -10.40 -6.15
CA ALA A 47 7.64 -10.43 -5.86
C ALA A 47 6.82 -10.77 -7.11
N GLY A 48 7.18 -10.23 -8.26
CA GLY A 48 6.57 -10.59 -9.54
C GLY A 48 6.74 -12.06 -9.89
N GLU A 49 7.96 -12.60 -9.75
CA GLU A 49 8.23 -14.02 -9.97
C GLU A 49 7.42 -14.91 -9.02
N ILE A 50 7.30 -14.54 -7.75
CA ILE A 50 6.50 -15.26 -6.76
C ILE A 50 5.01 -15.30 -7.17
N MET A 51 4.45 -14.16 -7.58
CA MET A 51 3.05 -14.09 -8.02
C MET A 51 2.81 -14.92 -9.27
N LYS A 52 3.74 -14.89 -10.22
CA LYS A 52 3.70 -15.74 -11.42
C LYS A 52 3.79 -17.23 -11.07
N GLY A 53 4.73 -17.61 -10.20
CA GLY A 53 4.92 -18.98 -9.74
C GLY A 53 3.71 -19.52 -8.95
N ALA A 54 2.96 -18.63 -8.27
CA ALA A 54 1.71 -18.97 -7.60
C ALA A 54 0.51 -19.11 -8.57
N GLY A 55 0.71 -18.93 -9.87
CA GLY A 55 -0.33 -19.06 -10.89
C GLY A 55 -1.37 -17.92 -10.88
N VAL A 56 -1.03 -16.76 -10.31
CA VAL A 56 -1.94 -15.61 -10.31
C VAL A 56 -1.79 -14.83 -11.61
N ASN A 57 -2.86 -14.81 -12.40
CA ASN A 57 -2.93 -14.05 -13.64
C ASN A 57 -3.70 -12.74 -13.40
N PHE A 58 -3.05 -11.62 -13.64
CA PHE A 58 -3.62 -10.30 -13.44
C PHE A 58 -4.18 -9.70 -14.72
N ASP A 59 -5.22 -8.85 -14.58
CA ASP A 59 -5.82 -8.08 -15.66
C ASP A 59 -5.37 -6.63 -15.63
N GLU A 60 -5.10 -6.07 -14.46
CA GLU A 60 -4.68 -4.68 -14.29
C GLU A 60 -3.90 -4.48 -12.99
N VAL A 61 -3.08 -3.42 -12.96
CA VAL A 61 -2.26 -3.02 -11.83
C VAL A 61 -2.61 -1.59 -11.44
N HIS A 62 -2.81 -1.35 -10.15
CA HIS A 62 -3.07 -0.03 -9.58
C HIS A 62 -1.96 0.34 -8.60
N THR A 63 -1.56 1.61 -8.58
CA THR A 63 -0.54 2.11 -7.68
C THR A 63 -0.77 3.59 -7.33
N SER A 64 0.05 4.11 -6.44
CA SER A 64 0.05 5.51 -6.04
C SER A 64 0.75 6.42 -7.07
N LYS A 65 0.79 7.72 -6.78
CA LYS A 65 1.61 8.70 -7.51
C LYS A 65 3.02 8.85 -6.94
N LEU A 66 3.48 7.95 -6.07
CA LEU A 66 4.81 8.00 -5.47
C LEU A 66 5.75 7.03 -6.19
N ASN A 67 6.94 7.50 -6.57
CA ASN A 67 7.87 6.78 -7.44
C ASN A 67 8.27 5.41 -6.89
N ARG A 68 8.49 5.25 -5.59
CA ARG A 68 8.83 3.95 -4.99
C ARG A 68 7.77 2.87 -5.24
N ALA A 69 6.49 3.24 -5.26
CA ALA A 69 5.42 2.29 -5.56
C ALA A 69 5.24 2.08 -7.07
N ILE A 70 5.39 3.13 -7.87
CA ILE A 70 5.34 3.05 -9.34
C ILE A 70 6.46 2.14 -9.85
N GLU A 71 7.70 2.38 -9.42
CA GLU A 71 8.86 1.55 -9.81
C GLU A 71 8.69 0.10 -9.34
N THR A 72 8.19 -0.12 -8.11
CA THR A 72 7.88 -1.47 -7.64
C THR A 72 6.85 -2.16 -8.52
N ALA A 73 5.78 -1.47 -8.93
CA ALA A 73 4.77 -2.03 -9.82
C ALA A 73 5.36 -2.43 -11.17
N GLN A 74 6.17 -1.58 -11.78
CA GLN A 74 6.83 -1.84 -13.06
C GLN A 74 7.81 -3.02 -12.97
N LEU A 75 8.60 -3.10 -11.90
CA LEU A 75 9.54 -4.20 -11.66
C LEU A 75 8.81 -5.52 -11.35
N ALA A 76 7.70 -5.47 -10.62
CA ALA A 76 6.86 -6.65 -10.41
C ALA A 76 6.25 -7.14 -11.72
N GLN A 77 5.75 -6.23 -12.58
CA GLN A 77 5.28 -6.58 -13.92
C GLN A 77 6.39 -7.24 -14.75
N LYS A 78 7.63 -6.74 -14.67
CA LYS A 78 8.80 -7.36 -15.30
C LYS A 78 9.03 -8.78 -14.77
N GLY A 79 9.01 -8.97 -13.45
CA GLY A 79 9.17 -10.29 -12.82
C GLY A 79 8.07 -11.28 -13.22
N MET A 80 6.85 -10.80 -13.46
CA MET A 80 5.74 -11.61 -13.99
C MET A 80 5.82 -11.85 -15.49
N SER A 81 6.70 -11.17 -16.24
CA SER A 81 6.69 -11.09 -17.71
C SER A 81 5.36 -10.53 -18.25
N ALA A 82 4.79 -9.56 -17.55
CA ALA A 82 3.46 -9.00 -17.81
C ALA A 82 3.48 -7.47 -17.88
N GLN A 83 4.53 -6.88 -18.50
CA GLN A 83 4.67 -5.42 -18.65
C GLN A 83 3.60 -4.79 -19.55
N TRP A 84 2.88 -5.61 -20.33
CA TRP A 84 1.75 -5.19 -21.16
C TRP A 84 0.49 -4.84 -20.35
N LEU A 85 0.39 -5.26 -19.09
CA LEU A 85 -0.76 -4.98 -18.25
C LEU A 85 -0.92 -3.47 -18.02
N PRO A 86 -2.16 -2.95 -18.04
CA PRO A 86 -2.44 -1.57 -17.68
C PRO A 86 -1.94 -1.26 -16.27
N LEU A 87 -1.26 -0.11 -16.12
CA LEU A 87 -0.80 0.42 -14.83
C LEU A 87 -1.47 1.77 -14.58
N GLN A 88 -2.37 1.79 -13.60
CA GLN A 88 -3.10 3.00 -13.20
C GLN A 88 -2.47 3.61 -11.95
N LYS A 89 -2.20 4.93 -12.00
CA LYS A 89 -1.59 5.71 -10.91
C LYS A 89 -2.60 6.67 -10.34
N TYR A 90 -2.90 6.55 -9.05
CA TYR A 90 -3.92 7.40 -8.43
C TYR A 90 -3.50 7.89 -7.05
N TRP A 91 -3.72 9.19 -6.77
CA TRP A 91 -3.27 9.84 -5.55
C TRP A 91 -3.91 9.28 -4.26
N ARG A 92 -5.16 8.79 -4.33
CA ARG A 92 -5.83 8.17 -3.18
C ARG A 92 -5.14 6.89 -2.69
N LEU A 93 -4.24 6.31 -3.51
CA LEU A 93 -3.40 5.18 -3.12
C LEU A 93 -2.04 5.61 -2.55
N ASN A 94 -1.77 6.91 -2.39
CA ASN A 94 -0.57 7.38 -1.73
C ASN A 94 -0.48 6.88 -0.28
N GLU A 95 0.74 6.87 0.27
CA GLU A 95 0.98 6.58 1.67
C GLU A 95 0.31 7.64 2.57
N ARG A 96 0.18 7.33 3.85
CA ARG A 96 -0.19 8.30 4.87
C ARG A 96 0.71 9.53 4.79
N CYS A 97 0.12 10.70 4.80
CA CYS A 97 0.84 11.96 4.93
C CYS A 97 1.32 12.12 6.38
N TYR A 98 2.64 12.16 6.57
CA TYR A 98 3.24 12.37 7.89
C TYR A 98 3.43 13.85 8.26
N GLY A 99 3.05 14.76 7.39
CA GLY A 99 3.08 16.19 7.65
C GLY A 99 4.48 16.70 7.97
N ASP A 100 4.62 17.43 9.07
CA ASP A 100 5.90 18.04 9.47
C ASP A 100 6.98 17.01 9.88
N LEU A 101 6.60 15.77 10.13
CA LEU A 101 7.58 14.71 10.43
C LEU A 101 8.33 14.20 9.18
N GLU A 102 7.84 14.45 7.99
CA GLU A 102 8.45 13.93 6.76
C GLU A 102 9.91 14.36 6.61
N GLY A 103 10.80 13.39 6.35
CA GLY A 103 12.24 13.57 6.25
C GLY A 103 13.01 13.47 7.58
N LYS A 104 12.34 13.60 8.72
CA LYS A 104 12.98 13.50 10.04
C LYS A 104 13.27 12.03 10.39
N LYS A 105 14.42 11.78 11.01
CA LYS A 105 14.74 10.46 11.57
C LYS A 105 13.85 10.20 12.78
N ARG A 106 13.35 8.97 12.89
CA ARG A 106 12.48 8.58 14.03
C ARG A 106 13.19 8.73 15.37
N GLU A 107 14.48 8.41 15.42
CA GLU A 107 15.32 8.53 16.60
C GLU A 107 15.44 9.99 17.07
N ASP A 108 15.65 10.92 16.13
CA ASP A 108 15.79 12.34 16.47
C ASP A 108 14.48 12.92 17.00
N VAL A 109 13.35 12.58 16.37
CA VAL A 109 12.03 12.96 16.88
C VAL A 109 11.76 12.36 18.27
N ALA A 110 12.16 11.10 18.50
CA ALA A 110 12.00 10.47 19.82
C ALA A 110 12.83 11.15 20.90
N LYS A 111 14.01 11.68 20.58
CA LYS A 111 14.83 12.49 21.53
C LYS A 111 14.13 13.81 21.92
N GLU A 112 13.34 14.39 20.99
CA GLU A 112 12.64 15.65 21.21
C GLU A 112 11.34 15.48 22.01
N VAL A 113 10.52 14.46 21.66
CA VAL A 113 9.14 14.33 22.18
C VAL A 113 8.90 13.03 22.95
N GLY A 114 9.87 12.12 23.02
CA GLY A 114 9.75 10.81 23.66
C GLY A 114 9.24 9.72 22.73
N ASP A 115 9.60 8.47 23.05
CA ASP A 115 9.22 7.28 22.28
C ASP A 115 7.71 7.05 22.24
N ASP A 116 7.00 7.32 23.34
CA ASP A 116 5.57 7.14 23.45
C ASP A 116 4.81 8.04 22.47
N GLN A 117 5.22 9.31 22.34
CA GLN A 117 4.59 10.23 21.40
C GLN A 117 4.85 9.79 19.94
N VAL A 118 6.06 9.35 19.62
CA VAL A 118 6.39 8.79 18.29
C VAL A 118 5.53 7.56 18.00
N LYS A 119 5.35 6.69 18.98
CA LYS A 119 4.50 5.50 18.87
C LYS A 119 3.03 5.89 18.64
N ILE A 120 2.51 6.90 19.32
CA ILE A 120 1.16 7.42 19.11
C ILE A 120 1.00 7.86 17.65
N TRP A 121 1.86 8.73 17.14
CA TRP A 121 1.78 9.20 15.75
C TRP A 121 1.91 8.09 14.70
N ARG A 122 2.65 7.03 15.01
CA ARG A 122 2.86 5.92 14.09
C ARG A 122 1.77 4.85 14.14
N ARG A 123 1.12 4.67 15.29
CA ARG A 123 0.32 3.47 15.58
C ARG A 123 -1.09 3.73 16.05
N SER A 124 -1.43 4.94 16.49
CA SER A 124 -2.81 5.24 16.87
C SER A 124 -3.74 5.21 15.65
N PHE A 125 -5.02 5.00 15.93
CA PHE A 125 -6.04 4.95 14.89
C PHE A 125 -6.38 6.35 14.35
N ASP A 126 -6.53 7.34 15.23
CA ASP A 126 -7.14 8.64 14.94
C ASP A 126 -6.29 9.87 15.34
N VAL A 127 -5.07 9.68 15.83
CA VAL A 127 -4.18 10.80 16.15
C VAL A 127 -3.21 11.04 14.98
N PRO A 128 -3.38 12.15 14.21
CA PRO A 128 -2.47 12.47 13.12
C PRO A 128 -1.14 13.05 13.65
N PRO A 129 -0.05 12.96 12.87
CA PRO A 129 1.17 13.70 13.13
C PRO A 129 0.95 15.21 13.04
N PRO A 130 1.91 16.04 13.50
CA PRO A 130 1.84 17.50 13.33
C PRO A 130 1.67 17.87 11.84
N PRO A 131 0.71 18.77 11.53
CA PRO A 131 0.44 19.15 10.16
C PRO A 131 1.59 19.96 9.53
N LEU A 132 1.81 19.79 8.24
CA LEU A 132 2.74 20.59 7.46
C LEU A 132 2.04 21.90 7.01
N ALA A 133 2.70 23.04 7.20
CA ALA A 133 2.18 24.31 6.69
C ALA A 133 2.07 24.30 5.17
N VAL A 134 0.99 24.85 4.61
CA VAL A 134 0.79 24.96 3.16
C VAL A 134 1.91 25.75 2.48
N THR A 135 2.51 26.70 3.21
CA THR A 135 3.64 27.53 2.74
C THR A 135 4.98 26.80 2.72
N ASP A 136 5.10 25.67 3.42
CA ASP A 136 6.33 24.86 3.44
C ASP A 136 6.70 24.37 2.03
N ALA A 137 7.99 24.33 1.72
CA ALA A 137 8.49 23.88 0.42
C ALA A 137 8.16 22.40 0.14
N ARG A 138 7.98 21.58 1.18
CA ARG A 138 7.62 20.17 1.09
C ARG A 138 6.11 19.96 0.87
N SER A 139 5.30 21.03 0.91
CA SER A 139 3.84 20.91 0.82
C SER A 139 3.41 20.28 -0.50
N PRO A 140 2.62 19.19 -0.49
CA PRO A 140 2.12 18.55 -1.70
C PRO A 140 1.21 19.45 -2.54
N VAL A 141 0.65 20.51 -1.96
CA VAL A 141 -0.18 21.49 -2.68
C VAL A 141 0.59 22.17 -3.84
N LYS A 142 1.91 22.26 -3.71
CA LYS A 142 2.78 22.86 -4.73
C LYS A 142 3.35 21.87 -5.74
N ASP A 143 3.08 20.58 -5.53
CA ASP A 143 3.60 19.50 -6.37
C ASP A 143 2.76 19.38 -7.66
N PRO A 144 3.36 19.43 -8.85
CA PRO A 144 2.64 19.34 -10.11
C PRO A 144 1.88 18.03 -10.29
N ARG A 145 2.24 16.95 -9.56
CA ARG A 145 1.50 15.68 -9.58
C ARG A 145 0.06 15.80 -9.08
N TYR A 146 -0.24 16.84 -8.31
CA TYR A 146 -1.54 17.08 -7.69
C TYR A 146 -2.19 18.40 -8.14
N ALA A 147 -1.69 19.00 -9.21
CA ALA A 147 -2.15 20.30 -9.71
C ALA A 147 -3.62 20.29 -10.18
N ASP A 148 -4.15 19.11 -10.53
CA ASP A 148 -5.54 18.88 -10.92
C ASP A 148 -6.50 18.68 -9.73
N LEU A 149 -5.97 18.65 -8.50
CA LEU A 149 -6.76 18.48 -7.28
C LEU A 149 -7.10 19.82 -6.64
N ASP A 150 -8.27 19.88 -6.01
CA ASP A 150 -8.59 20.99 -5.10
C ASP A 150 -7.58 20.97 -3.93
N PRO A 151 -6.85 22.08 -3.67
CA PRO A 151 -5.88 22.13 -2.59
C PRO A 151 -6.45 21.77 -1.21
N ARG A 152 -7.76 21.95 -1.00
CA ARG A 152 -8.45 21.65 0.26
C ARG A 152 -8.54 20.15 0.57
N ILE A 153 -8.46 19.28 -0.44
CA ILE A 153 -8.51 17.82 -0.24
C ILE A 153 -7.13 17.20 -0.08
N ILE A 154 -6.07 17.96 -0.35
CA ILE A 154 -4.68 17.51 -0.16
C ILE A 154 -4.37 17.54 1.34
N PRO A 155 -3.99 16.39 1.96
CA PRO A 155 -3.80 16.35 3.40
C PRO A 155 -2.56 17.11 3.85
N ALA A 156 -2.66 17.81 4.99
CA ALA A 156 -1.52 18.39 5.69
C ALA A 156 -0.85 17.37 6.63
N SER A 157 -1.60 16.42 7.14
CA SER A 157 -1.17 15.20 7.86
C SER A 157 -2.35 14.23 7.94
N GLU A 158 -2.09 12.95 8.20
CA GLU A 158 -3.13 11.93 8.27
C GLU A 158 -2.90 10.94 9.42
N SER A 159 -3.98 10.60 10.11
CA SER A 159 -4.10 9.40 10.93
C SER A 159 -4.47 8.19 10.05
N LEU A 160 -4.48 6.97 10.61
CA LEU A 160 -4.98 5.80 9.90
C LEU A 160 -6.45 5.97 9.50
N LYS A 161 -7.28 6.55 10.38
CA LYS A 161 -8.69 6.86 10.10
C LYS A 161 -8.86 7.77 8.87
N ASP A 162 -8.00 8.79 8.75
CA ASP A 162 -8.04 9.72 7.61
C ASP A 162 -7.67 8.99 6.30
N VAL A 163 -6.67 8.11 6.34
CA VAL A 163 -6.28 7.31 5.17
C VAL A 163 -7.39 6.34 4.77
N ILE A 164 -8.09 5.70 5.74
CA ILE A 164 -9.25 4.84 5.45
C ILE A 164 -10.33 5.64 4.71
N ALA A 165 -10.64 6.85 5.16
CA ALA A 165 -11.60 7.72 4.49
C ALA A 165 -11.15 8.10 3.07
N ARG A 166 -9.85 8.38 2.89
CA ARG A 166 -9.27 8.79 1.61
C ARG A 166 -9.26 7.68 0.56
N VAL A 167 -8.94 6.45 0.94
CA VAL A 167 -8.91 5.31 0.00
C VAL A 167 -10.30 4.78 -0.33
N GLY A 168 -11.30 5.02 0.52
CA GLY A 168 -12.65 4.49 0.38
C GLY A 168 -13.29 4.73 -0.99
N PRO A 169 -13.35 5.96 -1.51
CA PRO A 169 -13.91 6.21 -2.83
C PRO A 169 -13.20 5.43 -3.96
N TYR A 170 -11.88 5.24 -3.86
CA TYR A 170 -11.16 4.45 -4.86
C TYR A 170 -11.49 2.96 -4.77
N TRP A 171 -11.69 2.43 -3.57
CA TRP A 171 -12.18 1.07 -3.38
C TRP A 171 -13.57 0.89 -3.97
N THR A 172 -14.52 1.76 -3.61
CA THR A 172 -15.92 1.62 -4.01
C THR A 172 -16.17 1.86 -5.49
N ASP A 173 -15.44 2.79 -6.10
CA ASP A 173 -15.72 3.26 -7.45
C ASP A 173 -14.81 2.63 -8.51
N GLN A 174 -13.65 2.10 -8.12
CA GLN A 174 -12.67 1.55 -9.06
C GLN A 174 -12.34 0.08 -8.76
N LEU A 175 -11.75 -0.23 -7.60
CA LEU A 175 -11.20 -1.56 -7.33
C LEU A 175 -12.29 -2.62 -7.18
N ARG A 176 -13.27 -2.37 -6.32
CA ARG A 176 -14.34 -3.34 -6.07
C ARG A 176 -15.16 -3.66 -7.31
N PRO A 177 -15.59 -2.69 -8.14
CA PRO A 177 -16.29 -2.97 -9.41
C PRO A 177 -15.42 -3.77 -10.40
N ALA A 178 -14.13 -3.45 -10.54
CA ALA A 178 -13.22 -4.18 -11.40
C ALA A 178 -13.12 -5.66 -10.98
N ILE A 179 -12.94 -5.92 -9.67
CA ILE A 179 -12.88 -7.28 -9.13
C ILE A 179 -14.21 -8.02 -9.36
N LYS A 180 -15.34 -7.38 -9.08
CA LYS A 180 -16.68 -7.97 -9.30
C LYS A 180 -16.98 -8.26 -10.77
N SER A 181 -16.34 -7.57 -11.70
CA SER A 181 -16.44 -7.86 -13.13
C SER A 181 -15.65 -9.10 -13.56
N GLY A 182 -14.93 -9.73 -12.65
CA GLY A 182 -14.12 -10.93 -12.89
C GLY A 182 -12.64 -10.65 -13.09
N LYS A 183 -12.19 -9.39 -12.97
CA LYS A 183 -10.77 -9.05 -13.07
C LYS A 183 -10.01 -9.44 -11.81
N THR A 184 -8.80 -9.97 -11.98
CA THR A 184 -7.81 -10.12 -10.92
C THR A 184 -6.93 -8.88 -10.90
N VAL A 185 -6.89 -8.19 -9.78
CA VAL A 185 -6.26 -6.88 -9.63
C VAL A 185 -5.03 -6.99 -8.71
N LEU A 186 -3.94 -6.33 -9.12
CA LEU A 186 -2.78 -6.08 -8.27
C LEU A 186 -2.81 -4.62 -7.80
N VAL A 187 -2.74 -4.39 -6.49
CA VAL A 187 -2.54 -3.06 -5.91
C VAL A 187 -1.16 -2.99 -5.29
N VAL A 188 -0.31 -2.13 -5.83
CA VAL A 188 1.02 -1.84 -5.30
C VAL A 188 0.98 -0.53 -4.52
N GLY A 189 1.26 -0.59 -3.24
CA GLY A 189 1.10 0.56 -2.36
C GLY A 189 2.10 0.61 -1.22
N HIS A 190 1.63 1.08 -0.09
CA HIS A 190 2.44 1.43 1.08
C HIS A 190 1.88 0.80 2.34
N SER A 191 2.64 0.81 3.44
CA SER A 191 2.25 0.12 4.67
C SER A 191 0.90 0.59 5.21
N THR A 192 0.69 1.90 5.33
CA THR A 192 -0.54 2.41 5.96
C THR A 192 -1.71 2.46 4.99
N ASN A 193 -1.49 2.82 3.71
CA ASN A 193 -2.59 2.84 2.77
C ASN A 193 -3.13 1.43 2.44
N LEU A 194 -2.27 0.42 2.36
CA LEU A 194 -2.71 -0.97 2.17
C LEU A 194 -3.43 -1.50 3.42
N ARG A 195 -2.98 -1.10 4.62
CA ARG A 195 -3.72 -1.39 5.85
C ARG A 195 -5.09 -0.71 5.86
N ALA A 196 -5.16 0.54 5.42
CA ALA A 196 -6.42 1.25 5.28
C ALA A 196 -7.35 0.61 4.24
N LEU A 197 -6.80 0.13 3.13
CA LEU A 197 -7.54 -0.62 2.11
C LEU A 197 -8.07 -1.95 2.68
N SER A 198 -7.29 -2.62 3.53
CA SER A 198 -7.75 -3.85 4.20
C SER A 198 -8.98 -3.63 5.07
N ALA A 199 -9.19 -2.44 5.63
CA ALA A 199 -10.43 -2.11 6.36
C ALA A 199 -11.67 -2.10 5.45
N TRP A 200 -11.51 -1.74 4.18
CA TRP A 200 -12.59 -1.80 3.19
C TRP A 200 -12.79 -3.20 2.61
N ILE A 201 -11.71 -3.96 2.48
CA ILE A 201 -11.74 -5.35 2.00
C ILE A 201 -12.41 -6.26 3.02
N GLU A 202 -12.08 -6.09 4.31
CA GLU A 202 -12.58 -6.87 5.45
C GLU A 202 -13.31 -5.96 6.45
N PRO A 203 -14.55 -5.53 6.18
CA PRO A 203 -15.26 -4.55 7.01
C PRO A 203 -15.48 -4.99 8.46
N ASN A 204 -15.43 -6.29 8.71
CA ASN A 204 -15.61 -6.89 10.04
C ASN A 204 -14.26 -7.11 10.77
N LEU A 205 -13.14 -6.68 10.20
CA LEU A 205 -11.85 -6.81 10.84
C LEU A 205 -11.80 -5.92 12.09
N ASP A 206 -11.46 -6.53 13.23
CA ASP A 206 -11.30 -5.80 14.48
C ASP A 206 -10.29 -4.64 14.33
N PRO A 207 -10.62 -3.42 14.80
CA PRO A 207 -9.72 -2.26 14.68
C PRO A 207 -8.32 -2.48 15.28
N LYS A 208 -8.22 -3.26 16.37
CA LYS A 208 -6.91 -3.60 16.95
C LYS A 208 -6.13 -4.58 16.08
N ALA A 209 -6.81 -5.53 15.44
CA ALA A 209 -6.20 -6.43 14.47
C ALA A 209 -5.73 -5.67 13.23
N LEU A 210 -6.53 -4.71 12.75
CA LEU A 210 -6.17 -3.83 11.65
C LEU A 210 -4.89 -3.02 11.97
N GLN A 211 -4.80 -2.42 13.15
CA GLN A 211 -3.60 -1.67 13.57
C GLN A 211 -2.34 -2.53 13.64
N LYS A 212 -2.49 -3.81 13.98
CA LYS A 212 -1.39 -4.78 14.07
C LYS A 212 -1.07 -5.47 12.75
N LEU A 213 -1.91 -5.32 11.73
CA LEU A 213 -1.68 -5.95 10.43
C LEU A 213 -0.34 -5.50 9.85
N GLU A 214 0.59 -6.44 9.76
CA GLU A 214 1.93 -6.18 9.24
C GLU A 214 1.94 -6.40 7.73
N ILE A 215 2.34 -5.35 6.99
CA ILE A 215 2.50 -5.40 5.54
C ILE A 215 3.97 -5.16 5.23
N LYS A 216 4.68 -6.26 4.98
CA LYS A 216 6.13 -6.25 4.72
C LYS A 216 6.43 -5.84 3.29
N ASN A 217 7.57 -5.17 3.07
CA ASN A 217 8.03 -4.82 1.73
C ASN A 217 8.11 -6.07 0.84
N THR A 218 7.62 -5.96 -0.38
CA THR A 218 7.71 -7.00 -1.43
C THR A 218 7.17 -8.39 -1.06
N LYS A 219 6.27 -8.46 -0.08
CA LYS A 219 5.55 -9.69 0.28
C LYS A 219 4.12 -9.61 -0.24
N PRO A 220 3.78 -10.28 -1.34
CA PRO A 220 2.42 -10.23 -1.90
C PRO A 220 1.41 -10.88 -0.96
N ILE A 221 0.27 -10.25 -0.74
CA ILE A 221 -0.84 -10.78 0.06
C ILE A 221 -2.00 -11.05 -0.88
N LEU A 222 -2.34 -12.31 -1.06
CA LEU A 222 -3.50 -12.74 -1.86
C LEU A 222 -4.75 -12.74 -0.99
N TYR A 223 -5.77 -12.03 -1.45
CA TYR A 223 -7.15 -12.12 -0.98
C TYR A 223 -7.98 -12.93 -1.96
N GLU A 224 -8.78 -13.84 -1.44
CA GLU A 224 -9.73 -14.65 -2.17
C GLU A 224 -11.14 -14.35 -1.66
N PHE A 225 -12.09 -14.16 -2.58
CA PHE A 225 -13.46 -13.76 -2.27
C PHE A 225 -14.45 -14.79 -2.81
N ASP A 226 -15.58 -14.93 -2.11
CA ASP A 226 -16.77 -15.57 -2.64
C ASP A 226 -17.49 -14.68 -3.67
N LYS A 227 -18.59 -15.19 -4.25
CA LYS A 227 -19.43 -14.45 -5.22
C LYS A 227 -20.05 -13.16 -4.65
N ASP A 228 -20.18 -13.05 -3.34
CA ASP A 228 -20.78 -11.92 -2.64
C ASP A 228 -19.73 -10.91 -2.16
N MET A 229 -18.45 -11.11 -2.52
CA MET A 229 -17.29 -10.31 -2.11
C MET A 229 -16.92 -10.44 -0.62
N ASN A 230 -17.31 -11.52 0.03
CA ASN A 230 -16.78 -11.84 1.36
C ASN A 230 -15.40 -12.46 1.21
N VAL A 231 -14.49 -12.10 2.10
CA VAL A 231 -13.15 -12.70 2.15
C VAL A 231 -13.26 -14.12 2.68
N ILE A 232 -12.87 -15.11 1.87
CA ILE A 232 -12.81 -16.53 2.24
C ILE A 232 -11.38 -17.03 2.44
N GLY A 233 -10.38 -16.24 2.02
CA GLY A 233 -8.96 -16.55 2.20
C GLY A 233 -8.09 -15.31 2.15
N ARG A 234 -7.04 -15.30 3.00
CA ARG A 234 -5.96 -14.31 2.98
C ARG A 234 -4.65 -15.01 3.30
N LYS A 235 -3.69 -14.93 2.40
CA LYS A 235 -2.37 -15.54 2.60
C LYS A 235 -1.25 -14.73 1.96
N VAL A 236 -0.07 -14.76 2.56
CA VAL A 236 1.15 -14.27 1.95
C VAL A 236 1.63 -15.30 0.93
N LEU A 237 1.92 -14.86 -0.30
CA LEU A 237 2.50 -15.74 -1.32
C LEU A 237 3.99 -15.91 -1.05
N GLU A 238 4.46 -17.13 -1.10
CA GLU A 238 5.85 -17.52 -0.89
C GLU A 238 6.44 -18.12 -2.18
N PRO A 239 7.78 -18.11 -2.33
CA PRO A 239 8.43 -18.78 -3.46
C PRO A 239 8.02 -20.25 -3.53
N THR A 240 7.74 -20.75 -4.73
CA THR A 240 7.54 -22.18 -4.98
C THR A 240 8.87 -22.92 -4.73
N THR A 241 8.80 -24.13 -4.19
CA THR A 241 9.98 -24.94 -3.83
C THR A 241 10.87 -25.31 -5.01
N GLU A 242 10.41 -25.13 -6.24
CA GLU A 242 11.17 -25.42 -7.47
C GLU A 242 12.24 -24.38 -7.83
N ASN A 243 12.27 -23.21 -7.15
CA ASN A 243 13.26 -22.15 -7.40
C ASN A 243 14.29 -22.01 -6.26
N LYS A 244 14.69 -23.14 -5.64
CA LYS A 244 15.75 -23.20 -4.63
C LYS A 244 17.06 -23.78 -5.19
N GLU A 245 17.45 -23.43 -6.42
CA GLU A 245 18.79 -23.65 -6.94
C GLU A 245 19.45 -22.33 -7.33
#